data_03c362cee422465d0eeb57b2634db1ba
#
_entry.id   03c362cee422465d0eeb57b2634db1ba
#
_cell.length_a   1.000
_cell.length_b   1.000
_cell.length_c   1.000
_cell.angle_alpha   90.00
_cell.angle_beta   90.00
_cell.angle_gamma   90.00
#
_symmetry.space_group_name_H-M   'P 1'
#
loop_
_entity.id
_entity.type
_entity.pdbx_description
1 polymer ?
#
loop_
_entity_poly.entity_id
_entity_poly.type
_entity_poly.pdbx_seq_one_letter_code
_entity_poly.pdbx_strand_id
1 'polypeptide(L)'
;NDELFTFDKLCNIILPPNEFGSIRDAEVVQLIEFMAKDIPSYQEPLSEGLIWIDNESKQRFDKLFVDCEVSQQKEILDEIAYYDPNKSIEDYPKPVQWFNLVRNLTMTGYFTSEVGIKELGYKGNFPNVWDGVPQDVLDQYGLEYDKEWLDKFVDQSKRNIIAEWDDDGNLIT
;
A
#
# COMPACT_ATOMS: atom_id res chain seq x y z
N ASN A 1 -3.98 21.18 -13.93
CA ASN A 1 -4.93 20.09 -14.14
C ASN A 1 -5.80 19.93 -12.90
N ASP A 2 -7.02 20.39 -13.00
CA ASP A 2 -7.98 20.41 -11.88
C ASP A 2 -8.32 18.99 -11.39
N GLU A 3 -8.37 18.03 -12.30
CA GLU A 3 -8.61 16.60 -12.00
C GLU A 3 -7.56 16.00 -11.06
N LEU A 4 -6.27 16.26 -11.32
CA LEU A 4 -5.18 15.75 -10.47
C LEU A 4 -5.22 16.37 -9.07
N PHE A 5 -5.70 17.63 -8.98
CA PHE A 5 -5.88 18.28 -7.69
C PHE A 5 -7.04 17.66 -6.90
N THR A 6 -8.11 17.26 -7.59
CA THR A 6 -9.22 16.52 -6.95
C THR A 6 -8.75 15.16 -6.44
N PHE A 7 -7.96 14.42 -7.23
CA PHE A 7 -7.33 13.17 -6.76
C PHE A 7 -6.41 13.37 -5.57
N ASP A 8 -5.60 14.43 -5.56
CA ASP A 8 -4.73 14.74 -4.40
C ASP A 8 -5.55 14.93 -3.12
N LYS A 9 -6.64 15.70 -3.17
CA LYS A 9 -7.55 15.88 -2.04
C LYS A 9 -8.19 14.56 -1.60
N LEU A 10 -8.74 13.81 -2.56
CA LEU A 10 -9.42 12.55 -2.31
C LEU A 10 -8.46 11.50 -1.69
N CYS A 11 -7.28 11.32 -2.27
CA CYS A 11 -6.28 10.38 -1.76
C CYS A 11 -5.80 10.74 -0.34
N ASN A 12 -5.66 12.05 -0.03
CA ASN A 12 -5.33 12.50 1.33
C ASN A 12 -6.45 12.25 2.35
N ILE A 13 -7.71 12.18 1.92
CA ILE A 13 -8.82 11.78 2.80
C ILE A 13 -8.81 10.27 3.02
N ILE A 14 -8.55 9.49 1.97
CA ILE A 14 -8.48 8.02 2.03
C ILE A 14 -7.30 7.57 2.91
N LEU A 15 -6.13 8.16 2.69
CA LEU A 15 -4.90 7.86 3.44
C LEU A 15 -4.24 9.16 3.90
N PRO A 16 -4.59 9.66 5.10
CA PRO A 16 -3.97 10.85 5.67
C PRO A 16 -2.47 10.66 5.91
N PRO A 17 -1.67 11.74 5.84
CA PRO A 17 -0.24 11.67 6.12
C PRO A 17 0.04 11.18 7.56
N ASN A 18 1.12 10.45 7.71
CA ASN A 18 1.59 9.91 8.98
C ASN A 18 3.10 10.17 9.18
N GLU A 19 3.70 9.57 10.20
CA GLU A 19 5.13 9.74 10.52
C GLU A 19 6.09 9.19 9.44
N PHE A 20 5.63 8.29 8.57
CA PHE A 20 6.43 7.73 7.48
C PHE A 20 6.40 8.60 6.23
N GLY A 21 5.28 9.32 6.00
CA GLY A 21 5.11 10.22 4.87
C GLY A 21 3.65 10.40 4.46
N SER A 22 3.46 10.90 3.25
CA SER A 22 2.17 11.23 2.66
C SER A 22 1.99 10.57 1.30
N ILE A 23 0.79 10.67 0.76
CA ILE A 23 0.47 10.23 -0.61
C ILE A 23 1.29 11.01 -1.67
N ARG A 24 1.75 12.23 -1.34
CA ARG A 24 2.61 13.02 -2.22
C ARG A 24 4.04 12.52 -2.22
N ASP A 25 4.59 12.14 -1.05
CA ASP A 25 5.92 11.55 -0.93
C ASP A 25 5.99 10.19 -1.64
N ALA A 26 4.86 9.49 -1.71
CA ALA A 26 4.68 8.23 -2.43
C ALA A 26 4.28 8.40 -3.91
N GLU A 27 4.15 9.63 -4.42
CA GLU A 27 3.76 9.96 -5.79
C GLU A 27 2.47 9.26 -6.27
N VAL A 28 1.50 9.07 -5.35
CA VAL A 28 0.27 8.29 -5.61
C VAL A 28 -0.54 8.85 -6.78
N VAL A 29 -0.70 10.18 -6.86
CA VAL A 29 -1.47 10.82 -7.93
C VAL A 29 -0.83 10.61 -9.30
N GLN A 30 0.50 10.63 -9.35
CA GLN A 30 1.27 10.34 -10.57
C GLN A 30 1.08 8.88 -11.02
N LEU A 31 1.02 7.95 -10.06
CA LEU A 31 0.68 6.55 -10.37
C LEU A 31 -0.74 6.43 -10.92
N ILE A 32 -1.74 7.08 -10.32
CA ILE A 32 -3.13 7.08 -10.81
C ILE A 32 -3.19 7.61 -12.25
N GLU A 33 -2.51 8.73 -12.53
CA GLU A 33 -2.41 9.29 -13.89
C GLU A 33 -1.75 8.31 -14.87
N PHE A 34 -0.66 7.68 -14.46
CA PHE A 34 0.04 6.67 -15.26
C PHE A 34 -0.87 5.47 -15.56
N MET A 35 -1.50 4.91 -14.52
CA MET A 35 -2.41 3.76 -14.67
C MET A 35 -3.62 4.09 -15.55
N ALA A 36 -4.17 5.30 -15.45
CA ALA A 36 -5.25 5.76 -16.31
C ALA A 36 -4.83 5.85 -17.79
N LYS A 37 -3.57 6.19 -18.07
CA LYS A 37 -3.03 6.24 -19.44
C LYS A 37 -2.69 4.86 -20.01
N ASP A 38 -2.17 3.97 -19.17
CA ASP A 38 -1.68 2.64 -19.56
C ASP A 38 -2.82 1.61 -19.67
N ILE A 39 -3.84 1.74 -18.84
CA ILE A 39 -4.99 0.82 -18.76
C ILE A 39 -6.26 1.53 -19.23
N PRO A 40 -6.66 1.34 -20.51
CA PRO A 40 -7.81 2.05 -21.07
C PRO A 40 -9.12 1.89 -20.29
N SER A 41 -9.32 0.73 -19.65
CA SER A 41 -10.52 0.46 -18.84
C SER A 41 -10.62 1.30 -17.56
N TYR A 42 -9.57 2.00 -17.16
CA TYR A 42 -9.58 2.89 -15.99
C TYR A 42 -9.92 4.34 -16.37
N GLN A 43 -9.71 4.75 -17.61
CA GLN A 43 -9.90 6.14 -18.05
C GLN A 43 -11.33 6.63 -17.81
N GLU A 44 -12.30 5.91 -18.38
CA GLU A 44 -13.71 6.30 -18.31
C GLU A 44 -14.23 6.30 -16.87
N PRO A 45 -14.06 5.22 -16.06
CA PRO A 45 -14.51 5.22 -14.67
C PRO A 45 -13.88 6.33 -13.82
N LEU A 46 -12.58 6.61 -13.99
CA LEU A 46 -11.90 7.66 -13.22
C LEU A 46 -12.44 9.05 -13.58
N SER A 47 -12.63 9.35 -14.87
CA SER A 47 -13.16 10.64 -15.31
C SER A 47 -14.64 10.82 -14.95
N GLU A 48 -15.48 9.79 -15.14
CA GLU A 48 -16.91 9.84 -14.78
C GLU A 48 -17.10 10.07 -13.27
N GLY A 49 -16.27 9.41 -12.46
CA GLY A 49 -16.34 9.56 -11.01
C GLY A 49 -15.96 10.97 -10.54
N LEU A 50 -14.98 11.62 -11.17
CA LEU A 50 -14.66 13.03 -10.89
C LEU A 50 -15.81 13.96 -11.25
N ILE A 51 -16.46 13.74 -12.38
CA ILE A 51 -17.65 14.51 -12.79
C ILE A 51 -18.78 14.29 -11.77
N TRP A 52 -18.99 13.05 -11.36
CA TRP A 52 -20.02 12.72 -10.39
C TRP A 52 -19.81 13.41 -9.05
N ILE A 53 -18.60 13.36 -8.47
CA ILE A 53 -18.32 13.92 -7.15
C ILE A 53 -18.44 15.44 -7.14
N ASP A 54 -18.04 16.12 -8.22
CA ASP A 54 -18.21 17.56 -8.38
C ASP A 54 -19.69 17.94 -8.50
N ASN A 55 -20.51 17.18 -9.23
CA ASN A 55 -21.94 17.40 -9.35
C ASN A 55 -22.63 17.20 -8.00
N GLU A 56 -22.29 16.15 -7.27
CA GLU A 56 -22.83 15.87 -5.94
C GLU A 56 -22.48 16.99 -4.95
N SER A 57 -21.23 17.47 -4.98
CA SER A 57 -20.77 18.58 -4.14
C SER A 57 -21.49 19.88 -4.48
N LYS A 58 -21.70 20.19 -5.75
CA LYS A 58 -22.46 21.35 -6.19
C LYS A 58 -23.92 21.29 -5.75
N GLN A 59 -24.53 20.10 -5.85
CA GLN A 59 -25.93 19.91 -5.45
C GLN A 59 -26.14 20.13 -3.95
N ARG A 60 -25.20 19.67 -3.11
CA ARG A 60 -25.32 19.74 -1.64
C ARG A 60 -24.82 21.06 -1.07
N PHE A 61 -23.71 21.58 -1.60
CA PHE A 61 -22.95 22.65 -0.96
C PHE A 61 -22.70 23.86 -1.86
N ASP A 62 -23.18 23.82 -3.12
CA ASP A 62 -22.97 24.89 -4.12
C ASP A 62 -21.48 25.21 -4.38
N LYS A 63 -20.63 24.17 -4.25
CA LYS A 63 -19.16 24.23 -4.43
C LYS A 63 -18.65 23.01 -5.20
N LEU A 64 -17.47 23.13 -5.82
CA LEU A 64 -16.72 21.97 -6.29
C LEU A 64 -16.22 21.12 -5.11
N PHE A 65 -16.00 19.84 -5.31
CA PHE A 65 -15.52 18.97 -4.25
C PHE A 65 -14.23 19.49 -3.60
N VAL A 66 -13.30 20.00 -4.39
CA VAL A 66 -12.02 20.57 -3.91
C VAL A 66 -12.17 21.80 -3.03
N ASP A 67 -13.27 22.56 -3.21
CA ASP A 67 -13.57 23.79 -2.47
C ASP A 67 -14.43 23.54 -1.23
N CYS A 68 -14.91 22.30 -1.05
CA CYS A 68 -15.67 21.91 0.14
C CYS A 68 -14.76 21.78 1.36
N GLU A 69 -15.34 22.04 2.55
CA GLU A 69 -14.67 21.71 3.80
C GLU A 69 -14.47 20.18 3.94
N VAL A 70 -13.43 19.75 4.66
CA VAL A 70 -13.13 18.33 4.84
C VAL A 70 -14.31 17.54 5.40
N SER A 71 -15.11 18.13 6.28
CA SER A 71 -16.34 17.52 6.81
C SER A 71 -17.38 17.25 5.73
N GLN A 72 -17.57 18.22 4.80
CA GLN A 72 -18.48 18.10 3.67
C GLN A 72 -17.98 17.06 2.66
N GLN A 73 -16.68 17.05 2.40
CA GLN A 73 -16.05 16.04 1.55
C GLN A 73 -16.28 14.63 2.11
N LYS A 74 -16.04 14.43 3.42
CA LYS A 74 -16.28 13.14 4.08
C LYS A 74 -17.75 12.74 4.07
N GLU A 75 -18.68 13.66 4.24
CA GLU A 75 -20.12 13.40 4.18
C GLU A 75 -20.52 12.75 2.84
N ILE A 76 -19.99 13.27 1.72
CA ILE A 76 -20.23 12.67 0.40
C ILE A 76 -19.58 11.28 0.31
N LEU A 77 -18.32 11.19 0.75
CA LEU A 77 -17.54 9.95 0.61
C LEU A 77 -18.09 8.82 1.49
N ASP A 78 -18.61 9.10 2.67
CA ASP A 78 -19.17 8.11 3.58
C ASP A 78 -20.35 7.34 2.97
N GLU A 79 -21.09 7.95 2.04
CA GLU A 79 -22.20 7.28 1.34
C GLU A 79 -21.75 6.24 0.32
N ILE A 80 -20.51 6.37 -0.20
CA ILE A 80 -19.98 5.51 -1.26
C ILE A 80 -18.77 4.66 -0.82
N ALA A 81 -18.30 4.87 0.41
CA ALA A 81 -17.08 4.21 0.88
C ALA A 81 -17.27 2.76 1.28
N TYR A 82 -18.50 2.35 1.60
CA TYR A 82 -18.77 1.05 2.20
C TYR A 82 -19.57 0.16 1.28
N TYR A 83 -19.17 -1.11 1.21
CA TYR A 83 -19.87 -2.16 0.52
C TYR A 83 -19.69 -3.49 1.27
N ASP A 84 -20.62 -4.43 1.06
CA ASP A 84 -20.54 -5.79 1.62
C ASP A 84 -19.51 -6.61 0.83
N PRO A 85 -18.40 -7.06 1.43
CA PRO A 85 -17.35 -7.80 0.74
C PRO A 85 -17.80 -9.18 0.21
N ASN A 86 -18.99 -9.67 0.63
CA ASN A 86 -19.56 -10.92 0.12
C ASN A 86 -20.34 -10.75 -1.20
N LYS A 87 -20.50 -9.52 -1.67
CA LYS A 87 -21.14 -9.20 -2.94
C LYS A 87 -20.10 -8.70 -3.95
N SER A 88 -20.38 -8.91 -5.25
CA SER A 88 -19.52 -8.32 -6.27
C SER A 88 -19.60 -6.79 -6.24
N ILE A 89 -18.48 -6.11 -6.40
CA ILE A 89 -18.45 -4.65 -6.51
C ILE A 89 -19.25 -4.16 -7.73
N GLU A 90 -19.40 -4.98 -8.76
CA GLU A 90 -20.15 -4.69 -9.98
C GLU A 90 -21.65 -4.56 -9.73
N ASP A 91 -22.17 -5.15 -8.63
CA ASP A 91 -23.56 -5.07 -8.22
C ASP A 91 -23.91 -3.72 -7.55
N TYR A 92 -22.90 -2.91 -7.26
CA TYR A 92 -23.08 -1.61 -6.60
C TYR A 92 -23.22 -0.44 -7.59
N PRO A 93 -23.81 0.69 -7.16
CA PRO A 93 -23.88 1.90 -7.99
C PRO A 93 -22.48 2.35 -8.45
N LYS A 94 -22.41 2.98 -9.62
CA LYS A 94 -21.18 3.48 -10.23
C LYS A 94 -20.28 4.30 -9.29
N PRO A 95 -20.83 5.23 -8.45
CA PRO A 95 -20.01 5.97 -7.50
C PRO A 95 -19.27 5.08 -6.47
N VAL A 96 -19.91 4.00 -6.01
CA VAL A 96 -19.28 3.03 -5.08
C VAL A 96 -18.16 2.28 -5.79
N GLN A 97 -18.40 1.83 -7.03
CA GLN A 97 -17.38 1.15 -7.84
C GLN A 97 -16.18 2.08 -8.09
N TRP A 98 -16.45 3.33 -8.45
CA TRP A 98 -15.42 4.35 -8.65
C TRP A 98 -14.60 4.60 -7.39
N PHE A 99 -15.26 4.85 -6.25
CA PHE A 99 -14.54 5.09 -4.99
C PHE A 99 -13.68 3.88 -4.62
N ASN A 100 -14.17 2.66 -4.80
CA ASN A 100 -13.40 1.45 -4.59
C ASN A 100 -12.16 1.38 -5.49
N LEU A 101 -12.29 1.76 -6.78
CA LEU A 101 -11.15 1.83 -7.70
C LEU A 101 -10.11 2.85 -7.22
N VAL A 102 -10.53 4.08 -6.88
CA VAL A 102 -9.62 5.14 -6.40
C VAL A 102 -8.94 4.71 -5.10
N ARG A 103 -9.69 4.13 -4.16
CA ARG A 103 -9.12 3.61 -2.91
C ARG A 103 -8.06 2.53 -3.18
N ASN A 104 -8.35 1.58 -4.05
CA ASN A 104 -7.41 0.52 -4.38
C ASN A 104 -6.14 1.07 -5.05
N LEU A 105 -6.27 2.03 -5.96
CA LEU A 105 -5.12 2.69 -6.60
C LEU A 105 -4.31 3.51 -5.57
N THR A 106 -4.99 4.20 -4.64
CA THR A 106 -4.34 4.95 -3.56
C THR A 106 -3.50 4.02 -2.67
N MET A 107 -4.12 2.92 -2.20
CA MET A 107 -3.44 1.94 -1.35
C MET A 107 -2.29 1.25 -2.09
N THR A 108 -2.51 0.86 -3.35
CA THR A 108 -1.47 0.26 -4.19
C THR A 108 -0.30 1.23 -4.37
N GLY A 109 -0.58 2.48 -4.76
CA GLY A 109 0.46 3.48 -4.98
C GLY A 109 1.27 3.77 -3.72
N TYR A 110 0.62 3.89 -2.59
CA TYR A 110 1.31 4.18 -1.34
C TYR A 110 2.13 2.97 -0.86
N PHE A 111 1.54 1.79 -0.71
CA PHE A 111 2.21 0.64 -0.10
C PHE A 111 3.20 -0.09 -1.03
N THR A 112 3.27 0.28 -2.31
CA THR A 112 4.35 -0.16 -3.22
C THR A 112 5.47 0.88 -3.36
N SER A 113 5.32 2.07 -2.78
CA SER A 113 6.35 3.10 -2.74
C SER A 113 7.40 2.82 -1.65
N GLU A 114 8.53 3.51 -1.71
CA GLU A 114 9.56 3.46 -0.67
C GLU A 114 8.98 3.82 0.71
N VAL A 115 8.11 4.83 0.76
CA VAL A 115 7.43 5.30 1.99
C VAL A 115 6.58 4.19 2.60
N GLY A 116 5.70 3.59 1.81
CA GLY A 116 4.79 2.55 2.27
C GLY A 116 5.50 1.23 2.61
N ILE A 117 6.51 0.85 1.84
CA ILE A 117 7.37 -0.31 2.16
C ILE A 117 8.05 -0.13 3.52
N LYS A 118 8.48 1.09 3.82
CA LYS A 118 9.11 1.45 5.10
C LYS A 118 8.10 1.37 6.26
N GLU A 119 6.88 1.88 6.05
CA GLU A 119 5.78 1.80 7.01
C GLU A 119 5.39 0.35 7.33
N LEU A 120 5.31 -0.50 6.31
CA LEU A 120 5.05 -1.94 6.47
C LEU A 120 6.17 -2.68 7.21
N GLY A 121 7.33 -2.04 7.40
CA GLY A 121 8.52 -2.71 7.95
C GLY A 121 9.01 -3.85 7.08
N TYR A 122 8.67 -3.83 5.78
CA TYR A 122 9.08 -4.88 4.85
C TYR A 122 10.58 -4.78 4.58
N LYS A 123 11.29 -5.80 5.00
CA LYS A 123 12.76 -5.88 4.90
C LYS A 123 13.24 -6.73 3.70
N GLY A 124 12.32 -7.21 2.87
CA GLY A 124 12.66 -8.12 1.78
C GLY A 124 13.02 -9.52 2.28
N ASN A 125 13.65 -10.28 1.40
CA ASN A 125 14.17 -11.58 1.76
C ASN A 125 15.52 -11.39 2.47
N PHE A 126 15.50 -11.41 3.79
CA PHE A 126 16.74 -11.53 4.53
C PHE A 126 17.24 -12.97 4.48
N PRO A 127 18.56 -13.17 4.41
CA PRO A 127 19.13 -14.47 4.65
C PRO A 127 18.64 -14.95 6.02
N ASN A 128 17.77 -15.95 6.05
CA ASN A 128 17.32 -16.54 7.29
C ASN A 128 18.11 -17.82 7.52
N VAL A 129 19.01 -17.77 8.47
CA VAL A 129 19.65 -19.00 8.97
C VAL A 129 18.66 -19.63 9.92
N TRP A 130 18.24 -20.84 9.62
CA TRP A 130 17.38 -21.61 10.51
C TRP A 130 18.13 -21.96 11.78
N ASP A 131 17.70 -21.41 12.92
CA ASP A 131 18.31 -21.63 14.23
C ASP A 131 17.94 -22.97 14.84
N GLY A 132 17.08 -23.71 14.18
CA GLY A 132 16.51 -24.94 14.70
C GLY A 132 15.31 -24.70 15.62
N VAL A 133 14.96 -25.73 16.35
CA VAL A 133 13.90 -25.66 17.37
C VAL A 133 14.47 -24.91 18.59
N PRO A 134 13.71 -23.98 19.19
CA PRO A 134 14.14 -23.29 20.41
C PRO A 134 14.54 -24.24 21.53
N GLN A 135 15.55 -23.88 22.31
CA GLN A 135 16.13 -24.78 23.34
C GLN A 135 15.10 -25.19 24.40
N ASP A 136 14.22 -24.29 24.80
CA ASP A 136 13.15 -24.58 25.76
C ASP A 136 12.18 -25.66 25.28
N VAL A 137 11.95 -25.75 23.98
CA VAL A 137 11.13 -26.80 23.37
C VAL A 137 11.90 -28.12 23.31
N LEU A 138 13.18 -28.09 22.97
CA LEU A 138 14.03 -29.30 22.99
C LEU A 138 14.09 -29.91 24.40
N ASP A 139 14.27 -29.06 25.41
CA ASP A 139 14.33 -29.48 26.82
C ASP A 139 13.03 -30.17 27.29
N GLN A 140 11.86 -29.72 26.82
CA GLN A 140 10.58 -30.37 27.13
C GLN A 140 10.50 -31.81 26.63
N TYR A 141 11.20 -32.12 25.56
CA TYR A 141 11.20 -33.46 24.94
C TYR A 141 12.47 -34.25 25.24
N GLY A 142 13.41 -33.70 26.02
CA GLY A 142 14.67 -34.32 26.33
C GLY A 142 15.55 -34.54 25.11
N LEU A 143 15.50 -33.62 24.15
CA LEU A 143 16.25 -33.66 22.90
C LEU A 143 17.38 -32.64 22.93
N GLU A 144 18.44 -32.92 22.23
CA GLU A 144 19.58 -32.02 22.01
C GLU A 144 20.03 -32.12 20.55
N TYR A 145 20.53 -30.98 20.03
CA TYR A 145 21.20 -31.02 18.72
C TYR A 145 22.59 -31.59 18.85
N ASP A 146 22.97 -32.38 17.85
CA ASP A 146 24.35 -32.88 17.70
C ASP A 146 25.27 -31.71 17.32
N LYS A 147 26.18 -31.35 18.23
CA LYS A 147 27.12 -30.24 18.06
C LYS A 147 28.04 -30.40 16.86
N GLU A 148 28.46 -31.65 16.54
CA GLU A 148 29.29 -31.90 15.37
C GLU A 148 28.58 -31.58 14.06
N TRP A 149 27.26 -31.76 14.02
CA TRP A 149 26.47 -31.40 12.85
C TRP A 149 26.17 -29.90 12.82
N LEU A 150 25.92 -29.27 13.97
CA LEU A 150 25.69 -27.81 14.04
C LEU A 150 26.90 -27.01 13.53
N ASP A 151 28.11 -27.46 13.84
CA ASP A 151 29.36 -26.83 13.40
C ASP A 151 29.59 -26.91 11.86
N LYS A 152 28.82 -27.76 11.17
CA LYS A 152 28.85 -27.87 9.71
C LYS A 152 27.89 -26.92 8.99
N PHE A 153 27.00 -26.30 9.72
CA PHE A 153 26.08 -25.32 9.16
C PHE A 153 26.68 -23.91 9.13
N VAL A 154 25.92 -22.98 8.51
CA VAL A 154 26.31 -21.58 8.42
C VAL A 154 26.50 -20.98 9.81
N ASP A 155 27.57 -20.22 10.00
CA ASP A 155 27.87 -19.53 11.25
C ASP A 155 26.73 -18.58 11.66
N GLN A 156 26.08 -18.89 12.76
CA GLN A 156 24.95 -18.15 13.30
C GLN A 156 25.30 -16.68 13.65
N SER A 157 26.56 -16.40 13.95
CA SER A 157 27.02 -15.04 14.24
C SER A 157 26.94 -14.12 13.02
N LYS A 158 26.92 -14.71 11.82
CA LYS A 158 26.84 -14.01 10.53
C LYS A 158 25.43 -13.84 9.98
N ARG A 159 24.40 -14.30 10.70
CA ARG A 159 22.99 -14.31 10.21
C ARG A 159 22.44 -12.97 9.76
N ASN A 160 22.96 -11.88 10.32
CA ASN A 160 22.51 -10.51 10.01
C ASN A 160 23.49 -9.78 9.06
N ILE A 161 24.52 -10.45 8.59
CA ILE A 161 25.48 -9.86 7.65
C ILE A 161 24.96 -10.10 6.24
N ILE A 162 24.72 -9.01 5.52
CA ILE A 162 24.33 -9.06 4.10
C ILE A 162 25.58 -9.48 3.30
N ALA A 163 25.43 -10.48 2.46
CA ALA A 163 26.52 -10.91 1.58
C ALA A 163 26.84 -9.79 0.57
N GLU A 164 28.10 -9.40 0.51
CA GLU A 164 28.64 -8.46 -0.44
C GLU A 164 29.69 -9.14 -1.32
N TRP A 165 29.69 -8.80 -2.60
CA TRP A 165 30.63 -9.34 -3.58
C TRP A 165 31.43 -8.21 -4.20
N ASP A 166 32.69 -8.47 -4.51
CA ASP A 166 33.50 -7.58 -5.32
C ASP A 166 33.10 -7.64 -6.82
N ASP A 167 33.72 -6.80 -7.64
CA ASP A 167 33.46 -6.73 -9.09
C ASP A 167 33.84 -8.04 -9.82
N ASP A 168 34.69 -8.89 -9.22
CA ASP A 168 35.12 -10.18 -9.74
C ASP A 168 34.20 -11.33 -9.26
N GLY A 169 33.20 -11.03 -8.42
CA GLY A 169 32.23 -11.98 -7.88
C GLY A 169 32.72 -12.79 -6.67
N ASN A 170 33.78 -12.34 -5.98
CA ASN A 170 34.23 -12.97 -4.75
C ASN A 170 33.46 -12.39 -3.54
N LEU A 171 33.06 -13.24 -2.61
CA LEU A 171 32.42 -12.83 -1.36
C LEU A 171 33.42 -12.06 -0.48
N ILE A 172 33.06 -10.87 -0.04
CA ILE A 172 33.90 -9.96 0.76
C ILE A 172 33.44 -9.77 2.20
N THR A 173 32.28 -10.37 2.59
CA THR A 173 31.71 -10.38 3.97
C THR A 173 31.75 -11.76 4.61
#